data_8e1cecb5259fd3232ffa8ede382bbbf1
#
_entry.id   8e1cecb5259fd3232ffa8ede382bbbf1
#
_cell.length_a   1.000
_cell.length_b   1.000
_cell.length_c   1.000
_cell.angle_alpha   90.00
_cell.angle_beta   90.00
_cell.angle_gamma   90.00
#
_symmetry.space_group_name_H-M   'P 1'
#
loop_
_entity.id
_entity.type
_entity.pdbx_description
1 polymer ?
#
loop_
_entity_poly.entity_id
_entity_poly.type
_entity_poly.pdbx_seq_one_letter_code
_entity_poly.pdbx_strand_id
1 'polypeptide(L)'
;SFMTSLCSRENQMLAQDPPSPYPGAVQTIRTLSLTHPVFIVSNCQGGYIELFIEAAGLSGCISGHLCPDDTGMEKAGNIREIISRHALSAAVYVGDTFGDFLATKEAGIEFIHAAYGFGKVPDPDYIINQPADLLKLSNL
;
A
#
# COMPACT_ATOMS: atom_id res chain seq x y z
N SER A 1 -1.35 1.05 11.96
CA SER A 1 -1.75 1.63 10.67
C SER A 1 -1.06 0.90 9.54
N PHE A 2 -1.79 0.63 8.49
CA PHE A 2 -1.27 -0.08 7.34
C PHE A 2 -1.25 0.81 6.12
N MET A 3 -0.11 0.82 5.41
CA MET A 3 0.02 1.45 4.12
C MET A 3 0.31 0.37 3.10
N THR A 4 -0.17 0.54 1.88
CA THR A 4 0.07 -0.43 0.83
C THR A 4 0.34 0.28 -0.49
N SER A 5 1.07 -0.40 -1.36
CA SER A 5 1.26 0.02 -2.73
C SER A 5 0.38 -0.84 -3.62
N LEU A 6 -0.30 -0.20 -4.56
CA LEU A 6 -1.18 -0.92 -5.44
C LEU A 6 -0.54 -1.31 -6.73
N CYS A 7 0.38 -0.50 -7.19
CA CYS A 7 0.55 -0.54 -8.61
C CYS A 7 1.93 -0.22 -9.08
N SER A 8 2.94 -0.54 -8.33
CA SER A 8 4.28 -0.34 -8.86
C SER A 8 4.44 -1.01 -10.21
N ARG A 9 3.60 -1.98 -10.50
CA ARG A 9 3.68 -2.73 -11.70
C ARG A 9 2.51 -2.54 -12.64
N GLU A 10 1.34 -2.37 -12.10
CA GLU A 10 0.14 -2.19 -12.89
C GLU A 10 0.13 -0.88 -13.63
N ASN A 11 1.00 0.05 -13.30
CA ASN A 11 1.13 1.28 -14.06
C ASN A 11 1.29 1.04 -15.56
N GLN A 12 1.91 -0.05 -15.93
CA GLN A 12 2.08 -0.38 -17.34
C GLN A 12 0.80 -0.92 -17.97
N MET A 13 -0.11 -1.42 -17.16
CA MET A 13 -1.35 -2.02 -17.61
C MET A 13 -2.52 -1.06 -17.57
N LEU A 14 -2.33 0.05 -16.90
CA LEU A 14 -3.39 0.97 -16.57
C LEU A 14 -4.06 1.68 -17.70
N ALA A 15 -3.38 1.86 -18.77
CA ALA A 15 -3.94 2.56 -19.92
C ALA A 15 -5.16 1.83 -20.49
N GLN A 16 -5.41 0.61 -20.06
CA GLN A 16 -6.41 -0.25 -20.66
C GLN A 16 -7.58 -0.54 -19.74
N ASP A 17 -7.33 -0.88 -18.47
CA ASP A 17 -8.38 -1.34 -17.56
C ASP A 17 -8.11 -0.88 -16.12
N PRO A 18 -9.17 -0.75 -15.28
CA PRO A 18 -8.98 -0.56 -13.86
C PRO A 18 -8.14 -1.72 -13.30
N PRO A 19 -7.28 -1.46 -12.32
CA PRO A 19 -6.46 -2.52 -11.77
C PRO A 19 -7.32 -3.59 -11.12
N SER A 20 -6.89 -4.83 -11.29
CA SER A 20 -7.48 -5.95 -10.55
C SER A 20 -6.60 -6.21 -9.34
N PRO A 21 -7.11 -6.10 -8.12
CA PRO A 21 -6.32 -6.42 -6.95
C PRO A 21 -6.04 -7.91 -6.91
N TYR A 22 -4.99 -8.30 -6.17
CA TYR A 22 -4.73 -9.71 -5.93
C TYR A 22 -5.92 -10.35 -5.21
N PRO A 23 -6.17 -11.65 -5.45
CA PRO A 23 -7.30 -12.34 -4.80
C PRO A 23 -7.26 -12.18 -3.29
N GLY A 24 -8.37 -11.76 -2.72
CA GLY A 24 -8.50 -11.54 -1.29
C GLY A 24 -8.02 -10.19 -0.79
N ALA A 25 -7.37 -9.38 -1.63
CA ALA A 25 -6.84 -8.09 -1.20
C ALA A 25 -7.95 -7.13 -0.76
N VAL A 26 -9.01 -7.00 -1.54
CA VAL A 26 -10.11 -6.09 -1.22
C VAL A 26 -10.77 -6.49 0.10
N GLN A 27 -11.04 -7.78 0.29
CA GLN A 27 -11.65 -8.26 1.52
C GLN A 27 -10.73 -8.01 2.73
N THR A 28 -9.43 -8.24 2.57
CA THR A 28 -8.45 -8.00 3.63
C THR A 28 -8.43 -6.53 4.02
N ILE A 29 -8.41 -5.63 3.05
CA ILE A 29 -8.43 -4.18 3.30
C ILE A 29 -9.69 -3.80 4.06
N ARG A 30 -10.85 -4.30 3.66
CA ARG A 30 -12.10 -4.01 4.36
C ARG A 30 -12.07 -4.46 5.81
N THR A 31 -11.54 -5.66 6.06
CA THR A 31 -11.46 -6.20 7.41
C THR A 31 -10.49 -5.38 8.26
N LEU A 32 -9.31 -5.05 7.72
CA LEU A 32 -8.33 -4.22 8.44
C LEU A 32 -8.89 -2.85 8.77
N SER A 33 -9.66 -2.25 7.87
CA SER A 33 -10.18 -0.90 8.06
C SER A 33 -11.17 -0.80 9.23
N LEU A 34 -11.69 -1.91 9.70
CA LEU A 34 -12.57 -1.93 10.86
C LEU A 34 -11.82 -1.61 12.17
N THR A 35 -10.52 -1.88 12.21
CA THR A 35 -9.72 -1.72 13.41
C THR A 35 -8.47 -0.86 13.23
N HIS A 36 -8.07 -0.61 12.00
CA HIS A 36 -6.84 0.15 11.69
C HIS A 36 -7.07 1.13 10.55
N PRO A 37 -6.49 2.33 10.60
CA PRO A 37 -6.45 3.20 9.43
C PRO A 37 -5.65 2.52 8.31
N VAL A 38 -6.17 2.55 7.09
CA VAL A 38 -5.52 1.99 5.91
C VAL A 38 -5.26 3.10 4.91
N PHE A 39 -4.06 3.13 4.37
CA PHE A 39 -3.62 4.16 3.42
C PHE A 39 -3.04 3.51 2.17
N ILE A 40 -3.07 4.24 1.07
CA ILE A 40 -2.45 3.81 -0.18
C ILE A 40 -1.41 4.83 -0.60
N VAL A 41 -0.17 4.38 -0.76
CA VAL A 41 0.92 5.20 -1.30
C VAL A 41 1.51 4.44 -2.48
N SER A 42 1.44 5.02 -3.65
CA SER A 42 1.80 4.34 -4.89
C SER A 42 2.49 5.29 -5.85
N ASN A 43 3.29 4.74 -6.77
CA ASN A 43 3.98 5.52 -7.79
C ASN A 43 3.15 5.67 -9.08
N CYS A 44 1.84 5.52 -9.00
CA CYS A 44 0.95 5.61 -10.14
C CYS A 44 0.68 7.06 -10.56
N GLN A 45 -0.01 7.22 -11.67
CA GLN A 45 -0.44 8.53 -12.17
C GLN A 45 -1.56 9.10 -11.31
N GLY A 46 -1.71 10.42 -11.33
CA GLY A 46 -2.79 11.09 -10.62
C GLY A 46 -4.16 10.61 -11.08
N GLY A 47 -5.07 10.44 -10.13
CA GLY A 47 -6.42 9.94 -10.38
C GLY A 47 -6.55 8.43 -10.35
N TYR A 48 -5.44 7.70 -10.43
CA TYR A 48 -5.49 6.25 -10.51
C TYR A 48 -5.90 5.57 -9.20
N ILE A 49 -5.37 6.05 -8.09
CA ILE A 49 -5.73 5.49 -6.79
C ILE A 49 -7.22 5.68 -6.54
N GLU A 50 -7.75 6.86 -6.85
CA GLU A 50 -9.16 7.16 -6.70
C GLU A 50 -10.02 6.22 -7.55
N LEU A 51 -9.61 5.99 -8.79
CA LEU A 51 -10.31 5.06 -9.68
C LEU A 51 -10.31 3.64 -9.11
N PHE A 52 -9.18 3.20 -8.58
CA PHE A 52 -9.08 1.89 -7.94
C PHE A 52 -10.01 1.78 -6.74
N ILE A 53 -10.00 2.78 -5.86
CA ILE A 53 -10.83 2.78 -4.65
C ILE A 53 -12.30 2.66 -5.03
N GLU A 54 -12.73 3.41 -6.03
CA GLU A 54 -14.10 3.36 -6.50
C GLU A 54 -14.44 2.02 -7.14
N ALA A 55 -13.59 1.53 -8.04
CA ALA A 55 -13.82 0.27 -8.74
C ALA A 55 -13.84 -0.93 -7.79
N ALA A 56 -13.03 -0.89 -6.74
CA ALA A 56 -12.96 -1.96 -5.75
C ALA A 56 -14.02 -1.84 -4.64
N GLY A 57 -14.78 -0.75 -4.62
CA GLY A 57 -15.78 -0.52 -3.58
C GLY A 57 -15.17 -0.25 -2.21
N LEU A 58 -14.02 0.41 -2.17
CA LEU A 58 -13.28 0.67 -0.93
C LEU A 58 -13.44 2.10 -0.41
N SER A 59 -14.40 2.86 -0.92
CA SER A 59 -14.52 4.29 -0.62
C SER A 59 -14.62 4.63 0.86
N GLY A 60 -15.15 3.80 1.69
CA GLY A 60 -15.22 4.05 3.14
C GLY A 60 -14.10 3.38 3.93
N CYS A 61 -13.19 2.69 3.25
CA CYS A 61 -12.18 1.87 3.93
C CYS A 61 -10.79 2.50 3.91
N ILE A 62 -10.54 3.45 3.04
CA ILE A 62 -9.23 4.07 2.87
C ILE A 62 -9.22 5.43 3.54
N SER A 63 -8.32 5.62 4.51
CA SER A 63 -8.23 6.85 5.29
C SER A 63 -7.46 7.96 4.59
N GLY A 64 -6.63 7.63 3.61
CA GLY A 64 -5.90 8.61 2.83
C GLY A 64 -5.04 7.94 1.78
N HIS A 65 -4.62 8.71 0.78
CA HIS A 65 -3.76 8.19 -0.29
C HIS A 65 -2.91 9.30 -0.89
N LEU A 66 -1.74 8.92 -1.39
CA LEU A 66 -0.84 9.84 -2.10
C LEU A 66 -0.12 9.13 -3.23
N CYS A 67 0.11 9.87 -4.30
CA CYS A 67 0.99 9.47 -5.38
C CYS A 67 1.90 10.66 -5.73
N PRO A 68 2.93 10.48 -6.57
CA PRO A 68 3.85 11.59 -6.89
C PRO A 68 3.14 12.80 -7.49
N ASP A 69 2.09 12.61 -8.27
CA ASP A 69 1.36 13.73 -8.86
C ASP A 69 0.67 14.60 -7.81
N ASP A 70 0.36 14.06 -6.63
CA ASP A 70 -0.29 14.83 -5.56
C ASP A 70 0.67 15.77 -4.84
N THR A 71 1.93 15.39 -4.73
CA THR A 71 2.89 16.09 -3.88
C THR A 71 4.17 16.51 -4.58
N GLY A 72 4.49 15.90 -5.72
CA GLY A 72 5.79 16.06 -6.37
C GLY A 72 6.90 15.29 -5.66
N MET A 73 6.58 14.46 -4.67
CA MET A 73 7.56 13.67 -3.92
C MET A 73 7.57 12.22 -4.38
N GLU A 74 8.70 11.55 -4.10
CA GLU A 74 8.83 10.11 -4.31
C GLU A 74 8.07 9.34 -3.22
N LYS A 75 8.04 8.01 -3.35
CA LYS A 75 7.30 7.15 -2.43
C LYS A 75 7.69 7.34 -0.97
N ALA A 76 8.98 7.39 -0.67
CA ALA A 76 9.44 7.58 0.70
C ALA A 76 8.92 8.90 1.31
N GLY A 77 8.97 9.98 0.53
CA GLY A 77 8.43 11.27 0.95
C GLY A 77 6.94 11.22 1.18
N ASN A 78 6.21 10.53 0.32
CA ASN A 78 4.76 10.37 0.45
C ASN A 78 4.39 9.52 1.66
N ILE A 79 5.17 8.48 1.97
CA ILE A 79 4.97 7.69 3.18
C ILE A 79 5.12 8.58 4.41
N ARG A 80 6.18 9.38 4.46
CA ARG A 80 6.40 10.30 5.58
C ARG A 80 5.29 11.34 5.70
N GLU A 81 4.79 11.81 4.56
CA GLU A 81 3.70 12.78 4.53
C GLU A 81 2.42 12.21 5.13
N ILE A 82 2.07 10.97 4.80
CA ILE A 82 0.92 10.28 5.39
C ILE A 82 1.10 10.16 6.91
N ILE A 83 2.28 9.73 7.36
CA ILE A 83 2.56 9.60 8.78
C ILE A 83 2.38 10.93 9.50
N SER A 84 2.89 12.00 8.91
CA SER A 84 2.78 13.34 9.49
C SER A 84 1.35 13.87 9.52
N ARG A 85 0.64 13.78 8.39
CA ARG A 85 -0.73 14.28 8.29
C ARG A 85 -1.70 13.61 9.26
N HIS A 86 -1.49 12.34 9.51
CA HIS A 86 -2.40 11.54 10.33
C HIS A 86 -1.85 11.24 11.72
N ALA A 87 -0.69 11.80 12.05
CA ALA A 87 -0.04 11.65 13.37
C ALA A 87 0.08 10.18 13.78
N LEU A 88 0.57 9.34 12.86
CA LEU A 88 0.66 7.90 13.11
C LEU A 88 1.83 7.60 14.04
N SER A 89 1.57 6.88 15.13
CA SER A 89 2.60 6.50 16.09
C SER A 89 3.30 5.19 15.68
N ALA A 90 2.61 4.35 14.94
CA ALA A 90 3.17 3.10 14.42
C ALA A 90 2.55 2.83 13.06
N ALA A 91 3.37 2.46 12.09
CA ALA A 91 2.90 2.18 10.74
C ALA A 91 3.75 1.09 10.11
N VAL A 92 3.15 0.32 9.22
CA VAL A 92 3.85 -0.67 8.41
C VAL A 92 3.47 -0.45 6.95
N TYR A 93 4.36 -0.80 6.05
CA TYR A 93 4.11 -0.70 4.61
C TYR A 93 4.11 -2.08 3.99
N VAL A 94 3.08 -2.38 3.22
CA VAL A 94 2.94 -3.65 2.51
C VAL A 94 3.27 -3.41 1.04
N GLY A 95 4.26 -4.11 0.53
CA GLY A 95 4.66 -3.97 -0.86
C GLY A 95 5.29 -5.24 -1.39
N ASP A 96 5.50 -5.29 -2.71
CA ASP A 96 5.99 -6.49 -3.37
C ASP A 96 7.34 -6.32 -4.06
N THR A 97 7.85 -5.10 -4.19
CA THR A 97 9.09 -4.85 -4.92
C THR A 97 10.22 -4.40 -4.01
N PHE A 98 11.46 -4.55 -4.51
CA PHE A 98 12.62 -4.03 -3.81
C PHE A 98 12.57 -2.51 -3.67
N GLY A 99 12.00 -1.82 -4.68
CA GLY A 99 11.79 -0.38 -4.59
C GLY A 99 10.87 0.01 -3.46
N ASP A 100 9.80 -0.76 -3.23
CA ASP A 100 8.91 -0.55 -2.09
C ASP A 100 9.66 -0.73 -0.77
N PHE A 101 10.50 -1.77 -0.69
CA PHE A 101 11.31 -2.02 0.49
C PHE A 101 12.26 -0.85 0.78
N LEU A 102 12.98 -0.38 -0.23
CA LEU A 102 13.92 0.74 -0.05
C LEU A 102 13.19 2.01 0.41
N ALA A 103 12.07 2.33 -0.20
CA ALA A 103 11.28 3.49 0.18
C ALA A 103 10.78 3.40 1.61
N THR A 104 10.36 2.22 2.04
CA THR A 104 9.88 1.98 3.39
C THR A 104 10.99 2.16 4.41
N LYS A 105 12.17 1.63 4.13
CA LYS A 105 13.31 1.78 5.03
C LYS A 105 13.79 3.23 5.09
N GLU A 106 13.77 3.93 3.97
CA GLU A 106 14.09 5.36 3.96
C GLU A 106 13.09 6.16 4.79
N ALA A 107 11.83 5.78 4.78
CA ALA A 107 10.80 6.41 5.60
C ALA A 107 10.88 6.02 7.08
N GLY A 108 11.64 4.99 7.42
CA GLY A 108 11.89 4.60 8.82
C GLY A 108 10.82 3.73 9.45
N ILE A 109 10.04 2.99 8.65
CA ILE A 109 9.01 2.10 9.16
C ILE A 109 9.25 0.65 8.73
N GLU A 110 8.49 -0.27 9.29
CA GLU A 110 8.63 -1.68 8.98
C GLU A 110 7.99 -2.04 7.65
N PHE A 111 8.56 -3.04 6.97
CA PHE A 111 8.13 -3.50 5.67
C PHE A 111 7.58 -4.92 5.75
N ILE A 112 6.41 -5.13 5.17
CA ILE A 112 5.82 -6.46 5.00
C ILE A 112 5.92 -6.81 3.52
N HIS A 113 6.64 -7.89 3.20
CA HIS A 113 6.81 -8.33 1.82
C HIS A 113 5.61 -9.16 1.37
N ALA A 114 4.90 -8.67 0.38
CA ALA A 114 3.82 -9.40 -0.28
C ALA A 114 4.44 -10.37 -1.29
N ALA A 115 4.77 -11.57 -0.85
CA ALA A 115 5.51 -12.53 -1.66
C ALA A 115 4.73 -13.08 -2.86
N TYR A 116 3.42 -12.86 -2.87
CA TYR A 116 2.57 -13.20 -4.01
C TYR A 116 2.69 -12.19 -5.17
N GLY A 117 3.39 -11.09 -4.96
CA GLY A 117 3.65 -10.09 -6.00
C GLY A 117 4.90 -10.42 -6.82
N PHE A 118 5.57 -9.37 -7.31
CA PHE A 118 6.61 -9.55 -8.31
C PHE A 118 8.03 -9.53 -7.87
N GLY A 119 8.34 -8.78 -6.88
CA GLY A 119 9.73 -8.55 -6.52
C GLY A 119 10.25 -9.57 -5.54
N LYS A 120 11.56 -9.55 -5.35
CA LYS A 120 12.22 -10.26 -4.26
C LYS A 120 12.82 -9.22 -3.34
N VAL A 121 12.68 -9.45 -2.04
CA VAL A 121 13.20 -8.55 -1.02
C VAL A 121 14.11 -9.36 -0.11
N PRO A 122 15.36 -8.94 0.08
CA PRO A 122 16.34 -9.78 0.78
C PRO A 122 16.12 -9.87 2.28
N ASP A 123 15.51 -8.88 2.92
CA ASP A 123 15.42 -8.85 4.37
C ASP A 123 14.20 -8.10 4.87
N PRO A 124 13.00 -8.58 4.55
CA PRO A 124 11.78 -7.92 5.02
C PRO A 124 11.58 -8.15 6.51
N ASP A 125 10.87 -7.24 7.16
CA ASP A 125 10.51 -7.42 8.56
C ASP A 125 9.50 -8.56 8.72
N TYR A 126 8.57 -8.69 7.76
CA TYR A 126 7.56 -9.75 7.72
C TYR A 126 7.33 -10.17 6.28
N ILE A 127 6.81 -11.40 6.09
CA ILE A 127 6.45 -11.92 4.78
C ILE A 127 5.03 -12.45 4.83
N ILE A 128 4.24 -12.10 3.82
CA ILE A 128 2.91 -12.70 3.63
C ILE A 128 2.85 -13.38 2.26
N ASN A 129 2.16 -14.51 2.19
CA ASN A 129 2.02 -15.30 0.97
C ASN A 129 0.68 -15.10 0.28
N GLN A 130 -0.24 -14.44 0.94
CA GLN A 130 -1.54 -14.05 0.40
C GLN A 130 -2.05 -12.86 1.21
N PRO A 131 -2.93 -12.03 0.63
CA PRO A 131 -3.39 -10.83 1.34
C PRO A 131 -3.99 -11.12 2.71
N ALA A 132 -4.74 -12.19 2.86
CA ALA A 132 -5.39 -12.53 4.13
C ALA A 132 -4.39 -12.78 5.27
N ASP A 133 -3.13 -13.06 4.98
CA ASP A 133 -2.12 -13.25 6.01
C ASP A 133 -1.88 -11.97 6.83
N LEU A 134 -2.23 -10.79 6.28
CA LEU A 134 -2.17 -9.55 7.04
C LEU A 134 -3.04 -9.59 8.29
N LEU A 135 -4.13 -10.32 8.26
CA LEU A 135 -5.03 -10.39 9.40
C LEU A 135 -4.38 -11.12 10.58
N LYS A 136 -3.42 -11.98 10.31
CA LYS A 136 -2.65 -12.66 11.34
C LYS A 136 -1.63 -11.74 12.00
N LEU A 137 -1.24 -10.68 11.31
CA LEU A 137 -0.27 -9.69 11.79
C LEU A 137 -0.96 -8.44 12.34
N SER A 138 -2.28 -8.42 12.42
CA SER A 138 -3.03 -7.21 12.76
C SER A 138 -2.86 -6.76 14.22
N ASN A 139 -2.12 -7.50 15.01
CA ASN A 139 -1.76 -7.12 16.37
C ASN A 139 -0.53 -6.21 16.44
N LEU A 140 0.04 -5.89 15.30
CA LEU A 140 1.20 -5.00 15.23
C LEU A 140 0.88 -3.56 15.61
#